data_f8889869d06950ef12e05253549b23e3
#
_entry.id   f8889869d06950ef12e05253549b23e3
#
_cell.length_a   1.000
_cell.length_b   1.000
_cell.length_c   1.000
_cell.angle_alpha   90.00
_cell.angle_beta   90.00
_cell.angle_gamma   90.00
#
_symmetry.space_group_name_H-M   'P 1'
#
loop_
_entity.id
_entity.type
_entity.pdbx_description
1 polymer ?
#
loop_
_entity_poly.entity_id
_entity_poly.type
_entity_poly.pdbx_seq_one_letter_code
_entity_poly.pdbx_strand_id
1 'polypeptide(L)'
;MKKYCPNIAGIVLGLLFIMSAVMVLFHLVKMPPPPEGSNMAMFFAAFGPTGYMTFVKIFELTGGILVTIPRLRNLGLLLLGPVIVNIIAFHLFVAANPKGLIDPILSPIIMLALYLLWVGRKNFAGLLN
;
A
#
# COMPACT_ATOMS: atom_id res chain seq x y z
N MET A 1 13.28 -9.44 -22.17
CA MET A 1 12.67 -8.28 -21.53
C MET A 1 11.44 -8.63 -20.69
N LYS A 2 10.56 -9.51 -21.16
CA LYS A 2 9.35 -9.88 -20.42
C LYS A 2 9.61 -10.50 -19.04
N LYS A 3 10.79 -11.15 -18.85
CA LYS A 3 11.15 -11.75 -17.55
C LYS A 3 11.54 -10.72 -16.50
N TYR A 4 12.10 -9.60 -16.93
CA TYR A 4 12.63 -8.59 -16.02
C TYR A 4 11.57 -7.55 -15.60
N CYS A 5 10.58 -7.31 -16.46
CA CYS A 5 9.55 -6.32 -16.16
C CYS A 5 8.80 -6.59 -14.85
N PRO A 6 8.31 -7.83 -14.58
CA PRO A 6 7.68 -8.10 -13.29
C PRO A 6 8.63 -7.96 -12.11
N ASN A 7 9.91 -8.34 -12.29
CA ASN A 7 10.88 -8.22 -11.22
C ASN A 7 11.16 -6.76 -10.88
N ILE A 8 11.33 -5.93 -11.90
CA ILE A 8 11.54 -4.49 -11.71
C ILE A 8 10.31 -3.87 -11.06
N ALA A 9 9.11 -4.20 -11.54
CA ALA A 9 7.87 -3.68 -10.97
C ALA A 9 7.71 -4.09 -9.50
N GLY A 10 8.05 -5.33 -9.17
CA GLY A 10 7.99 -5.81 -7.79
C GLY A 10 8.97 -5.09 -6.89
N ILE A 11 10.18 -4.85 -7.36
CA ILE A 11 11.18 -4.12 -6.58
C ILE A 11 10.74 -2.68 -6.36
N VAL A 12 10.27 -2.00 -7.41
CA VAL A 12 9.80 -0.61 -7.29
C VAL A 12 8.62 -0.51 -6.34
N LEU A 13 7.62 -1.36 -6.50
CA LEU A 13 6.45 -1.38 -5.62
C LEU A 13 6.84 -1.66 -4.18
N GLY A 14 7.69 -2.66 -3.97
CA GLY A 14 8.15 -3.02 -2.63
C GLY A 14 8.92 -1.89 -1.97
N LEU A 15 9.81 -1.25 -2.70
CA LEU A 15 10.59 -0.12 -2.16
C LEU A 15 9.69 1.05 -1.79
N LEU A 16 8.65 1.33 -2.57
CA LEU A 16 7.70 2.40 -2.25
C LEU A 16 6.99 2.12 -0.92
N PHE A 17 6.55 0.88 -0.71
CA PHE A 17 5.90 0.50 0.56
C PHE A 17 6.88 0.46 1.72
N ILE A 18 8.08 -0.07 1.51
CA ILE A 18 9.12 -0.12 2.55
C ILE A 18 9.46 1.30 2.99
N MET A 19 9.70 2.20 2.04
CA MET A 19 10.00 3.59 2.32
C MET A 19 8.88 4.26 3.12
N SER A 20 7.64 4.10 2.66
CA SER A 20 6.48 4.66 3.34
C SER A 20 6.36 4.14 4.77
N ALA A 21 6.49 2.83 4.96
CA ALA A 21 6.36 2.21 6.28
C ALA A 21 7.47 2.68 7.22
N VAL A 22 8.72 2.69 6.75
CA VAL A 22 9.86 3.11 7.56
C VAL A 22 9.73 4.58 7.97
N MET A 23 9.32 5.44 7.04
CA MET A 23 9.14 6.86 7.34
C MET A 23 8.12 7.10 8.46
N VAL A 24 7.03 6.34 8.45
CA VAL A 24 5.99 6.49 9.46
C VAL A 24 6.38 5.81 10.77
N LEU A 25 6.91 4.58 10.72
CA LEU A 25 7.26 3.81 11.93
C LEU A 25 8.37 4.48 12.75
N PHE A 26 9.33 5.11 12.09
CA PHE A 26 10.45 5.77 12.76
C PHE A 26 10.27 7.28 12.84
N HIS A 27 9.09 7.80 12.54
CA HIS A 27 8.75 9.22 12.63
C HIS A 27 9.73 10.14 11.88
N LEU A 28 10.16 9.70 10.68
CA LEU A 28 11.13 10.45 9.87
C LEU A 28 10.52 11.63 9.14
N VAL A 29 9.19 11.63 8.98
CA VAL A 29 8.46 12.69 8.26
C VAL A 29 7.34 13.20 9.15
N LYS A 30 7.23 14.53 9.23
CA LYS A 30 6.10 15.19 9.87
C LYS A 30 5.03 15.42 8.81
N MET A 31 3.88 14.77 8.98
CA MET A 31 2.74 15.02 8.11
C MET A 31 1.99 16.25 8.61
N PRO A 32 1.53 17.13 7.69
CA PRO A 32 0.68 18.24 8.11
C PRO A 32 -0.60 17.69 8.74
N PRO A 33 -1.11 18.35 9.79
CA PRO A 33 -2.35 17.89 10.41
C PRO A 33 -3.51 18.01 9.41
N PRO A 34 -4.47 17.07 9.43
CA PRO A 34 -5.65 17.19 8.58
C PRO A 34 -6.53 18.35 9.03
N PRO A 35 -7.40 18.87 8.15
CA PRO A 35 -8.28 19.97 8.51
C PRO A 35 -9.10 19.66 9.76
N GLU A 36 -9.15 20.62 10.68
CA GLU A 36 -9.89 20.47 11.94
C GLU A 36 -11.37 20.20 11.65
N GLY A 37 -11.94 19.22 12.38
CA GLY A 37 -13.34 18.82 12.23
C GLY A 37 -13.62 17.93 11.03
N SER A 38 -12.61 17.59 10.22
CA SER A 38 -12.79 16.70 9.09
C SER A 38 -12.88 15.23 9.55
N ASN A 39 -13.47 14.37 8.69
CA ASN A 39 -13.51 12.94 8.95
C ASN A 39 -12.11 12.36 9.05
N MET A 40 -11.17 12.88 8.28
CA MET A 40 -9.78 12.45 8.34
C MET A 40 -9.18 12.78 9.71
N ALA A 41 -9.44 13.98 10.25
CA ALA A 41 -8.97 14.34 11.59
C ALA A 41 -9.55 13.43 12.66
N MET A 42 -10.84 13.10 12.56
CA MET A 42 -11.49 12.17 13.48
C MET A 42 -10.92 10.76 13.38
N PHE A 43 -10.63 10.31 12.16
CA PHE A 43 -10.02 9.00 11.94
C PHE A 43 -8.66 8.89 12.62
N PHE A 44 -7.78 9.88 12.41
CA PHE A 44 -6.45 9.86 13.01
C PHE A 44 -6.51 10.08 14.52
N ALA A 45 -7.46 10.85 15.02
CA ALA A 45 -7.65 11.03 16.44
C ALA A 45 -8.10 9.72 17.12
N ALA A 46 -8.97 8.96 16.45
CA ALA A 46 -9.49 7.70 16.99
C ALA A 46 -8.44 6.59 16.94
N PHE A 47 -7.74 6.44 15.83
CA PHE A 47 -6.84 5.31 15.61
C PHE A 47 -5.37 5.59 15.89
N GLY A 48 -4.96 6.85 15.89
CA GLY A 48 -3.56 7.22 16.13
C GLY A 48 -3.01 6.69 17.46
N PRO A 49 -3.70 6.92 18.60
CA PRO A 49 -3.20 6.46 19.90
C PRO A 49 -3.28 4.96 20.14
N THR A 50 -4.01 4.20 19.29
CA THR A 50 -4.32 2.79 19.53
C THR A 50 -3.26 1.82 19.05
N GLY A 51 -2.28 2.28 18.29
CA GLY A 51 -1.33 1.39 17.64
C GLY A 51 -1.86 0.73 16.37
N TYR A 52 -3.10 1.02 15.97
CA TYR A 52 -3.69 0.49 14.73
C TYR A 52 -2.86 0.86 13.50
N MET A 53 -2.42 2.11 13.42
CA MET A 53 -1.61 2.57 12.29
C MET A 53 -0.25 1.86 12.25
N THR A 54 0.34 1.59 13.41
CA THR A 54 1.58 0.81 13.49
C THR A 54 1.37 -0.59 12.95
N PHE A 55 0.26 -1.23 13.33
CA PHE A 55 -0.11 -2.55 12.81
C PHE A 55 -0.20 -2.56 11.28
N VAL A 56 -0.91 -1.58 10.71
CA VAL A 56 -1.05 -1.45 9.26
C VAL A 56 0.33 -1.25 8.59
N LYS A 57 1.18 -0.42 9.18
CA LYS A 57 2.51 -0.15 8.62
C LYS A 57 3.42 -1.37 8.69
N ILE A 58 3.27 -2.22 9.70
CA ILE A 58 4.00 -3.48 9.78
C ILE A 58 3.57 -4.40 8.62
N PHE A 59 2.27 -4.47 8.31
CA PHE A 59 1.78 -5.21 7.16
C PHE A 59 2.34 -4.66 5.84
N GLU A 60 2.37 -3.34 5.70
CA GLU A 60 2.94 -2.69 4.52
C GLU A 60 4.42 -3.03 4.37
N LEU A 61 5.16 -2.98 5.47
CA LEU A 61 6.60 -3.30 5.46
C LEU A 61 6.82 -4.76 5.07
N THR A 62 6.10 -5.67 5.70
CA THR A 62 6.21 -7.10 5.43
C THR A 62 5.84 -7.40 3.98
N GLY A 63 4.69 -6.90 3.52
CA GLY A 63 4.25 -7.10 2.14
C GLY A 63 5.21 -6.47 1.14
N GLY A 64 5.74 -5.30 1.46
CA GLY A 64 6.72 -4.62 0.62
C GLY A 64 8.00 -5.44 0.45
N ILE A 65 8.51 -6.01 1.53
CA ILE A 65 9.70 -6.89 1.47
C ILE A 65 9.40 -8.11 0.62
N LEU A 66 8.26 -8.78 0.84
CA LEU A 66 7.90 -9.99 0.12
C LEU A 66 7.73 -9.72 -1.38
N VAL A 67 7.16 -8.58 -1.75
CA VAL A 67 6.93 -8.23 -3.15
C VAL A 67 8.24 -8.02 -3.92
N THR A 68 9.31 -7.59 -3.24
CA THR A 68 10.62 -7.43 -3.89
C THR A 68 11.26 -8.77 -4.25
N ILE A 69 10.88 -9.84 -3.56
CA ILE A 69 11.45 -11.17 -3.77
C ILE A 69 10.59 -11.92 -4.79
N PRO A 70 11.12 -12.27 -5.98
CA PRO A 70 10.29 -12.87 -7.04
C PRO A 70 9.52 -14.13 -6.61
N ARG A 71 10.11 -14.96 -5.79
CA ARG A 71 9.48 -16.21 -5.32
C ARG A 71 8.33 -15.95 -4.36
N LEU A 72 8.37 -14.84 -3.63
CA LEU A 72 7.40 -14.51 -2.59
C LEU A 72 6.48 -13.36 -3.01
N ARG A 73 6.61 -12.89 -4.24
CA ARG A 73 5.88 -11.72 -4.74
C ARG A 73 4.37 -11.87 -4.60
N ASN A 74 3.82 -13.01 -5.00
CA ASN A 74 2.38 -13.23 -4.93
C ASN A 74 1.87 -13.24 -3.49
N LEU A 75 2.65 -13.78 -2.58
CA LEU A 75 2.31 -13.72 -1.16
C LEU A 75 2.32 -12.27 -0.66
N GLY A 76 3.33 -11.49 -1.07
CA GLY A 76 3.37 -10.05 -0.77
C GLY A 76 2.14 -9.31 -1.28
N LEU A 77 1.72 -9.63 -2.50
CA LEU A 77 0.52 -9.03 -3.08
C LEU A 77 -0.75 -9.39 -2.31
N LEU A 78 -0.83 -10.61 -1.77
CA LEU A 78 -1.96 -11.01 -0.93
C LEU A 78 -2.02 -10.18 0.36
N LEU A 79 -0.87 -9.83 0.92
CA LEU A 79 -0.82 -8.97 2.11
C LEU A 79 -1.12 -7.50 1.76
N LEU A 80 -0.58 -7.03 0.63
CA LEU A 80 -0.73 -5.63 0.22
C LEU A 80 -2.07 -5.34 -0.43
N GLY A 81 -2.72 -6.34 -1.04
CA GLY A 81 -3.98 -6.14 -1.73
C GLY A 81 -5.04 -5.47 -0.86
N PRO A 82 -5.39 -6.04 0.28
CA PRO A 82 -6.35 -5.42 1.20
C PRO A 82 -5.91 -4.05 1.69
N VAL A 83 -4.61 -3.85 1.93
CA VAL A 83 -4.08 -2.56 2.35
C VAL A 83 -4.30 -1.51 1.25
N ILE A 84 -4.00 -1.86 0.00
CA ILE A 84 -4.19 -0.93 -1.13
C ILE A 84 -5.66 -0.59 -1.31
N VAL A 85 -6.54 -1.60 -1.25
CA VAL A 85 -7.99 -1.38 -1.34
C VAL A 85 -8.45 -0.45 -0.22
N ASN A 86 -7.93 -0.65 0.98
CA ASN A 86 -8.26 0.20 2.13
C ASN A 86 -7.75 1.63 1.95
N ILE A 87 -6.56 1.81 1.38
CA ILE A 87 -6.02 3.13 1.09
C ILE A 87 -6.92 3.87 0.07
N ILE A 88 -7.34 3.16 -0.97
CA ILE A 88 -8.26 3.72 -1.96
C ILE A 88 -9.58 4.13 -1.30
N ALA A 89 -10.14 3.24 -0.49
CA ALA A 89 -11.37 3.52 0.24
C ALA A 89 -11.22 4.72 1.19
N PHE A 90 -10.09 4.81 1.86
CA PHE A 90 -9.81 5.95 2.74
C PHE A 90 -9.88 7.28 1.97
N HIS A 91 -9.25 7.33 0.78
CA HIS A 91 -9.25 8.55 -0.02
C HIS A 91 -10.65 8.89 -0.56
N LEU A 92 -11.45 7.87 -0.87
CA LEU A 92 -12.79 8.09 -1.40
C LEU A 92 -13.81 8.44 -0.33
N PHE A 93 -13.75 7.79 0.81
CA PHE A 93 -14.81 7.88 1.82
C PHE A 93 -14.43 8.72 3.04
N VAL A 94 -13.22 8.60 3.53
CA VAL A 94 -12.79 9.32 4.73
C VAL A 94 -12.25 10.70 4.38
N ALA A 95 -11.28 10.76 3.49
CA ALA A 95 -10.74 12.04 3.02
C ALA A 95 -11.70 12.74 2.05
N ALA A 96 -12.61 11.98 1.43
CA ALA A 96 -13.59 12.46 0.45
C ALA A 96 -12.93 13.25 -0.68
N ASN A 97 -11.74 12.85 -1.08
CA ASN A 97 -10.95 13.52 -2.10
C ASN A 97 -10.43 12.52 -3.14
N PRO A 98 -11.23 12.24 -4.20
CA PRO A 98 -10.79 11.31 -5.24
C PRO A 98 -9.49 11.73 -5.93
N LYS A 99 -9.16 13.02 -5.92
CA LYS A 99 -7.92 13.53 -6.51
C LYS A 99 -6.68 12.98 -5.80
N GLY A 100 -6.81 12.56 -4.54
CA GLY A 100 -5.72 11.92 -3.83
C GLY A 100 -5.26 10.62 -4.46
N LEU A 101 -6.11 9.97 -5.26
CA LEU A 101 -5.75 8.76 -5.99
C LEU A 101 -4.82 9.03 -7.17
N ILE A 102 -4.72 10.30 -7.60
CA ILE A 102 -3.84 10.72 -8.68
C ILE A 102 -2.49 11.22 -8.14
N ASP A 103 -2.27 11.05 -6.84
CA ASP A 103 -1.02 11.42 -6.19
C ASP A 103 0.17 10.76 -6.89
N PRO A 104 1.31 11.48 -7.10
CA PRO A 104 2.48 10.92 -7.76
C PRO A 104 3.09 9.70 -7.07
N ILE A 105 2.78 9.47 -5.80
CA ILE A 105 3.25 8.29 -5.06
C ILE A 105 2.22 7.18 -5.09
N LEU A 106 0.96 7.50 -4.84
CA LEU A 106 -0.10 6.50 -4.73
C LEU A 106 -0.51 5.93 -6.10
N SER A 107 -0.58 6.77 -7.13
CA SER A 107 -0.96 6.33 -8.48
C SER A 107 -0.03 5.24 -9.03
N PRO A 108 1.30 5.41 -8.98
CA PRO A 108 2.20 4.32 -9.40
C PRO A 108 2.04 3.05 -8.58
N ILE A 109 1.78 3.17 -7.28
CA ILE A 109 1.55 2.00 -6.41
C ILE A 109 0.36 1.20 -6.91
N ILE A 110 -0.75 1.87 -7.20
CA ILE A 110 -1.96 1.21 -7.70
C ILE A 110 -1.70 0.54 -9.05
N MET A 111 -1.06 1.27 -9.97
CA MET A 111 -0.78 0.75 -11.32
C MET A 111 0.16 -0.45 -11.28
N LEU A 112 1.23 -0.38 -10.48
CA LEU A 112 2.18 -1.48 -10.35
C LEU A 112 1.52 -2.70 -9.72
N ALA A 113 0.68 -2.49 -8.70
CA ALA A 113 -0.05 -3.58 -8.06
C ALA A 113 -0.99 -4.27 -9.03
N LEU A 114 -1.75 -3.50 -9.81
CA LEU A 114 -2.65 -4.07 -10.82
C LEU A 114 -1.89 -4.85 -11.88
N TYR A 115 -0.74 -4.32 -12.33
CA TYR A 115 0.11 -4.99 -13.30
C TYR A 115 0.60 -6.35 -12.76
N LEU A 116 1.11 -6.37 -11.52
CA LEU A 116 1.63 -7.58 -10.92
C LEU A 116 0.51 -8.60 -10.62
N LEU A 117 -0.68 -8.13 -10.25
CA LEU A 117 -1.84 -9.01 -10.10
C LEU A 117 -2.21 -9.65 -11.43
N TRP A 118 -2.17 -8.88 -12.50
CA TRP A 118 -2.45 -9.41 -13.84
C TRP A 118 -1.41 -10.44 -14.27
N VAL A 119 -0.13 -10.17 -14.01
CA VAL A 119 0.97 -11.11 -14.33
C VAL A 119 0.78 -12.42 -13.55
N GLY A 120 0.43 -12.33 -12.28
CA GLY A 120 0.24 -13.50 -11.42
C GLY A 120 -1.17 -14.09 -11.42
N ARG A 121 -2.05 -13.65 -12.31
CA ARG A 121 -3.48 -14.01 -12.27
C ARG A 121 -3.75 -15.52 -12.25
N LYS A 122 -2.93 -16.30 -12.90
CA LYS A 122 -3.10 -17.75 -12.92
C LYS A 122 -2.84 -18.37 -11.54
N ASN A 123 -1.84 -17.85 -10.84
CA ASN A 123 -1.52 -18.33 -9.50
C ASN A 123 -2.63 -17.93 -8.51
N PHE A 124 -3.17 -16.72 -8.64
CA PHE A 124 -4.26 -16.27 -7.78
C PHE A 124 -5.55 -17.02 -8.08
N ALA A 125 -5.80 -17.39 -9.34
CA ALA A 125 -6.96 -18.19 -9.72
C ALA A 125 -6.95 -19.56 -9.02
N GLY A 126 -5.76 -20.10 -8.73
CA GLY A 126 -5.63 -21.35 -7.98
C GLY A 126 -6.16 -21.29 -6.56
N LEU A 127 -6.39 -20.10 -6.02
CA LEU A 127 -7.00 -19.93 -4.70
C LEU A 127 -8.51 -20.16 -4.71
N LEU A 128 -9.12 -20.18 -5.89
CA LEU A 128 -10.57 -20.32 -6.04
C LEU A 128 -11.00 -21.79 -6.18
N ASN A 129 -10.36 -22.64 -5.56
CA ASN A 129 -10.57 -24.06 -5.66
C ASN A 129 -12.00 -24.50 -5.33
#